data_67080f46376e37608049048f7fcec8bf
#
_entry.id   67080f46376e37608049048f7fcec8bf
#
_cell.length_a   1.000
_cell.length_b   1.000
_cell.length_c   1.000
_cell.angle_alpha   90.00
_cell.angle_beta   90.00
_cell.angle_gamma   90.00
#
_symmetry.space_group_name_H-M   'P 1'
#
loop_
_entity.id
_entity.type
_entity.pdbx_description
1 polymer ?
#
loop_
_entity_poly.entity_id
_entity_poly.type
_entity_poly.pdbx_seq_one_letter_code
_entity_poly.pdbx_strand_id
1 'polypeptide(L)'
;MIYECLNEKIYTEKLPNGLQVIIIPKKGGTKKYAAYATHFGSINYEFKTANETKAVIVPDGVAHFLEHKLFEQEDGVNALDKLTKMGANPNAYTSFNHTSYLFECTNNFEEVLKALIQFVQNPYLTDENVEKEKGIIGQEIQMYDDDPSWQLFFGFLNCLYGKHAITKDIAGTIESIAEITPETLYRCYNTFYDPSNMILCVAGDVDVAEVMDIIRNDTKEQKVFSEIDRFYGDEKEGLNKKRAEKKMDISVPMFMFGFKDNYAIKEYANGDKFKAGLPTDINDAIKYNVTIQILLELIAGNSTELYEKLYNEGLLTKELSYDFSMEEDYAYSAISGESKDADAVIARINEKIEELKKNGIDEEEFERTKKSLYGSFVRSFEDVSTIANMFISDFFRGVNSAMYARAYKEISKEYAEEVLKNHFDFEKEAVSIINPLQ
;
A
#
# COMPACT_ATOMS: atom_id res chain seq x y z
N MET A 1 -16.24 17.70 4.83
CA MET A 1 -15.31 18.85 4.87
C MET A 1 -15.04 19.31 3.46
N ILE A 2 -14.76 20.60 3.26
CA ILE A 2 -14.30 21.14 1.96
C ILE A 2 -12.81 21.42 2.11
N TYR A 3 -12.00 20.83 1.26
CA TYR A 3 -10.56 21.09 1.21
C TYR A 3 -10.29 22.10 0.08
N GLU A 4 -10.25 23.38 0.44
CA GLU A 4 -10.11 24.50 -0.50
C GLU A 4 -8.87 24.39 -1.40
N CYS A 5 -7.78 23.82 -0.90
CA CYS A 5 -6.55 23.64 -1.67
C CYS A 5 -6.69 22.62 -2.83
N LEU A 6 -7.69 21.74 -2.79
CA LEU A 6 -7.99 20.75 -3.82
C LEU A 6 -9.30 21.04 -4.56
N ASN A 7 -10.11 21.98 -4.07
CA ASN A 7 -11.49 22.24 -4.51
C ASN A 7 -12.39 20.97 -4.42
N GLU A 8 -12.09 20.08 -3.47
CA GLU A 8 -12.80 18.81 -3.28
C GLU A 8 -13.70 18.83 -2.06
N LYS A 9 -14.87 18.20 -2.19
CA LYS A 9 -15.76 17.93 -1.08
C LYS A 9 -15.59 16.49 -0.63
N ILE A 10 -15.14 16.29 0.61
CA ILE A 10 -14.96 14.97 1.18
C ILE A 10 -15.89 14.82 2.38
N TYR A 11 -16.76 13.83 2.32
CA TYR A 11 -17.65 13.48 3.42
C TYR A 11 -17.05 12.31 4.19
N THR A 12 -16.95 12.46 5.49
CA THR A 12 -16.43 11.42 6.37
C THR A 12 -17.39 11.22 7.53
N GLU A 13 -17.69 9.97 7.85
CA GLU A 13 -18.51 9.61 9.00
C GLU A 13 -17.98 8.31 9.61
N LYS A 14 -17.92 8.26 10.95
CA LYS A 14 -17.74 7.02 11.69
C LYS A 14 -19.09 6.55 12.16
N LEU A 15 -19.53 5.39 11.67
CA LEU A 15 -20.83 4.82 12.02
C LEU A 15 -20.86 4.31 13.48
N PRO A 16 -22.03 4.11 14.07
CA PRO A 16 -22.16 3.55 15.42
C PRO A 16 -21.52 2.16 15.59
N ASN A 17 -21.48 1.35 14.52
CA ASN A 17 -20.80 0.06 14.50
C ASN A 17 -19.27 0.16 14.34
N GLY A 18 -18.72 1.37 14.30
CA GLY A 18 -17.29 1.65 14.19
C GLY A 18 -16.76 1.78 12.77
N LEU A 19 -17.53 1.43 11.73
CA LEU A 19 -17.11 1.54 10.34
C LEU A 19 -16.80 3.00 9.98
N GLN A 20 -15.61 3.21 9.41
CA GLN A 20 -15.27 4.49 8.79
C GLN A 20 -15.83 4.54 7.37
N VAL A 21 -16.51 5.63 7.04
CA VAL A 21 -17.02 5.89 5.69
C VAL A 21 -16.38 7.17 5.15
N ILE A 22 -15.92 7.11 3.90
CA ILE A 22 -15.44 8.28 3.15
C ILE A 22 -16.19 8.31 1.81
N ILE A 23 -16.79 9.46 1.48
CA ILE A 23 -17.48 9.67 0.20
C ILE A 23 -16.91 10.92 -0.46
N ILE A 24 -16.45 10.78 -1.71
CA ILE A 24 -15.82 11.83 -2.53
C ILE A 24 -16.65 12.03 -3.79
N PRO A 25 -17.67 12.92 -3.76
CA PRO A 25 -18.53 13.15 -4.91
C PRO A 25 -17.77 13.84 -6.04
N LYS A 26 -17.80 13.26 -7.25
CA LYS A 26 -17.18 13.78 -8.47
C LYS A 26 -18.25 14.06 -9.51
N LYS A 27 -18.89 15.24 -9.41
CA LYS A 27 -20.02 15.63 -10.27
C LYS A 27 -19.66 15.62 -11.75
N GLY A 28 -20.52 14.98 -12.57
CA GLY A 28 -20.36 14.87 -14.00
C GLY A 28 -19.42 13.78 -14.45
N GLY A 29 -18.80 13.04 -13.56
CA GLY A 29 -18.03 11.84 -13.87
C GLY A 29 -18.94 10.68 -14.25
N THR A 30 -18.53 9.86 -15.22
CA THR A 30 -19.29 8.66 -15.60
C THR A 30 -18.93 7.46 -14.74
N LYS A 31 -17.69 7.39 -14.28
CA LYS A 31 -17.17 6.30 -13.46
C LYS A 31 -17.53 6.51 -11.99
N LYS A 32 -17.94 5.44 -11.35
CA LYS A 32 -18.16 5.37 -9.91
C LYS A 32 -17.36 4.20 -9.35
N TYR A 33 -16.77 4.40 -8.20
CA TYR A 33 -15.88 3.43 -7.55
C TYR A 33 -16.28 3.27 -6.09
N ALA A 34 -16.27 2.04 -5.60
CA ALA A 34 -16.38 1.75 -4.19
C ALA A 34 -15.39 0.67 -3.78
N ALA A 35 -14.78 0.85 -2.61
CA ALA A 35 -13.90 -0.13 -2.02
C ALA A 35 -14.19 -0.30 -0.53
N TYR A 36 -14.31 -1.55 -0.09
CA TYR A 36 -14.53 -1.96 1.28
C TYR A 36 -13.30 -2.71 1.76
N ALA A 37 -12.50 -2.09 2.62
CA ALA A 37 -11.20 -2.58 3.02
C ALA A 37 -11.13 -2.87 4.52
N THR A 38 -10.34 -3.87 4.88
CA THR A 38 -10.01 -4.24 6.26
C THR A 38 -8.53 -4.01 6.54
N HIS A 39 -8.20 -3.54 7.75
CA HIS A 39 -6.81 -3.43 8.22
C HIS A 39 -6.28 -4.82 8.61
N PHE A 40 -6.13 -5.66 7.61
CA PHE A 40 -5.59 -7.01 7.66
C PHE A 40 -4.86 -7.32 6.36
N GLY A 41 -3.56 -7.45 6.42
CA GLY A 41 -2.70 -7.77 5.29
C GLY A 41 -1.69 -8.85 5.65
N SER A 42 -0.76 -9.13 4.76
CA SER A 42 0.18 -10.25 4.91
C SER A 42 1.11 -10.15 6.13
N ILE A 43 1.40 -8.95 6.61
CA ILE A 43 2.24 -8.76 7.81
C ILE A 43 1.52 -9.04 9.13
N ASN A 44 0.19 -9.21 9.11
CA ASN A 44 -0.59 -9.45 10.33
C ASN A 44 -0.68 -10.95 10.69
N TYR A 45 0.45 -11.66 10.62
CA TYR A 45 0.55 -13.09 10.90
C TYR A 45 0.57 -13.42 12.39
N GLU A 46 0.93 -12.47 13.25
CA GLU A 46 0.96 -12.62 14.70
C GLU A 46 0.17 -11.48 15.36
N PHE A 47 -0.84 -11.84 16.14
CA PHE A 47 -1.76 -10.87 16.74
C PHE A 47 -2.38 -11.40 18.03
N LYS A 48 -2.91 -10.47 18.83
CA LYS A 48 -3.62 -10.77 20.07
C LYS A 48 -4.78 -9.80 20.25
N THR A 49 -5.94 -10.27 20.64
CA THR A 49 -7.06 -9.43 21.06
C THR A 49 -6.99 -9.14 22.57
N ALA A 50 -7.66 -8.08 23.05
CA ALA A 50 -7.64 -7.67 24.45
C ALA A 50 -8.07 -8.78 25.43
N ASN A 51 -8.85 -9.76 24.96
CA ASN A 51 -9.34 -10.87 25.79
C ASN A 51 -8.36 -12.06 25.85
N GLU A 52 -7.21 -11.98 25.17
CA GLU A 52 -6.25 -13.06 25.06
C GLU A 52 -4.98 -12.76 25.85
N THR A 53 -4.44 -13.80 26.48
CA THR A 53 -3.19 -13.71 27.24
C THR A 53 -1.96 -13.99 26.39
N LYS A 54 -2.11 -14.62 25.22
CA LYS A 54 -1.03 -14.98 24.31
C LYS A 54 -1.39 -14.56 22.90
N ALA A 55 -0.38 -14.19 22.13
CA ALA A 55 -0.54 -13.97 20.70
C ALA A 55 -0.86 -15.27 19.96
N VAL A 56 -1.65 -15.14 18.91
CA VAL A 56 -1.94 -16.19 17.93
C VAL A 56 -1.03 -15.98 16.74
N ILE A 57 -0.38 -17.03 16.28
CA ILE A 57 0.41 -17.05 15.05
C ILE A 57 -0.40 -17.85 14.02
N VAL A 58 -0.58 -17.27 12.85
CA VAL A 58 -1.27 -17.87 11.71
C VAL A 58 -0.30 -18.12 10.55
N PRO A 59 -0.57 -19.07 9.65
CA PRO A 59 0.30 -19.34 8.51
C PRO A 59 0.48 -18.12 7.61
N ASP A 60 1.66 -17.97 7.02
CA ASP A 60 1.93 -16.93 6.03
C ASP A 60 1.02 -17.13 4.81
N GLY A 61 0.55 -16.01 4.21
CA GLY A 61 -0.40 -16.04 3.10
C GLY A 61 -1.88 -16.08 3.52
N VAL A 62 -2.20 -16.18 4.82
CA VAL A 62 -3.60 -16.33 5.29
C VAL A 62 -4.50 -15.15 4.89
N ALA A 63 -3.97 -13.92 4.83
CA ALA A 63 -4.76 -12.75 4.42
C ALA A 63 -5.16 -12.81 2.95
N HIS A 64 -4.22 -13.15 2.07
CA HIS A 64 -4.45 -13.37 0.65
C HIS A 64 -5.37 -14.59 0.40
N PHE A 65 -5.16 -15.68 1.11
CA PHE A 65 -6.03 -16.84 1.06
C PHE A 65 -7.48 -16.50 1.43
N LEU A 66 -7.66 -15.71 2.49
CA LEU A 66 -9.00 -15.26 2.91
C LEU A 66 -9.64 -14.33 1.88
N GLU A 67 -8.86 -13.49 1.20
CA GLU A 67 -9.35 -12.67 0.09
C GLU A 67 -10.01 -13.54 -0.99
N HIS A 68 -9.31 -14.56 -1.48
CA HIS A 68 -9.83 -15.52 -2.47
C HIS A 68 -11.10 -16.20 -1.98
N LYS A 69 -11.12 -16.62 -0.73
CA LYS A 69 -12.25 -17.41 -0.18
C LYS A 69 -13.52 -16.60 0.02
N LEU A 70 -13.46 -15.28 0.20
CA LEU A 70 -14.66 -14.47 0.32
C LEU A 70 -15.48 -14.40 -0.97
N PHE A 71 -14.88 -14.69 -2.12
CA PHE A 71 -15.63 -14.71 -3.39
C PHE A 71 -16.54 -15.93 -3.54
N GLU A 72 -16.26 -17.03 -2.87
CA GLU A 72 -17.14 -18.20 -2.86
C GLU A 72 -18.28 -18.00 -1.86
N GLN A 73 -19.50 -18.12 -2.35
CA GLN A 73 -20.71 -17.91 -1.56
C GLN A 73 -21.47 -19.23 -1.36
N GLU A 74 -22.30 -19.29 -0.30
CA GLU A 74 -23.08 -20.49 0.06
C GLU A 74 -23.98 -21.00 -1.07
N ASP A 75 -24.46 -20.12 -1.94
CA ASP A 75 -25.29 -20.46 -3.11
C ASP A 75 -24.48 -21.04 -4.29
N GLY A 76 -23.16 -21.19 -4.13
CA GLY A 76 -22.26 -21.72 -5.16
C GLY A 76 -21.94 -20.75 -6.29
N VAL A 77 -22.39 -19.49 -6.21
CA VAL A 77 -22.09 -18.46 -7.22
C VAL A 77 -20.94 -17.59 -6.73
N ASN A 78 -19.94 -17.38 -7.58
CA ASN A 78 -18.84 -16.47 -7.26
C ASN A 78 -19.34 -15.01 -7.17
N ALA A 79 -18.95 -14.30 -6.12
CA ALA A 79 -19.36 -12.91 -5.88
C ALA A 79 -18.92 -11.95 -6.99
N LEU A 80 -17.71 -12.14 -7.56
CA LEU A 80 -17.25 -11.34 -8.69
C LEU A 80 -18.14 -11.51 -9.92
N ASP A 81 -18.59 -12.74 -10.21
CA ASP A 81 -19.51 -13.03 -11.31
C ASP A 81 -20.86 -12.34 -11.12
N LYS A 82 -21.36 -12.28 -9.87
CA LYS A 82 -22.60 -11.57 -9.55
C LYS A 82 -22.46 -10.06 -9.85
N LEU A 83 -21.39 -9.44 -9.39
CA LEU A 83 -21.12 -8.02 -9.61
C LEU A 83 -20.90 -7.71 -11.11
N THR A 84 -20.18 -8.58 -11.82
CA THR A 84 -19.96 -8.45 -13.28
C THR A 84 -21.28 -8.52 -14.06
N LYS A 85 -22.21 -9.43 -13.68
CA LYS A 85 -23.55 -9.49 -14.29
C LYS A 85 -24.40 -8.23 -14.04
N MET A 86 -24.13 -7.48 -12.99
CA MET A 86 -24.75 -6.17 -12.72
C MET A 86 -24.13 -5.02 -13.52
N GLY A 87 -23.06 -5.30 -14.31
CA GLY A 87 -22.37 -4.30 -15.13
C GLY A 87 -21.20 -3.60 -14.44
N ALA A 88 -20.70 -4.16 -13.33
CA ALA A 88 -19.52 -3.68 -12.66
C ALA A 88 -18.25 -4.41 -13.12
N ASN A 89 -17.10 -3.79 -12.88
CA ASN A 89 -15.78 -4.38 -12.97
C ASN A 89 -15.23 -4.57 -11.54
N PRO A 90 -15.50 -5.72 -10.91
CA PRO A 90 -15.05 -5.99 -9.55
C PRO A 90 -13.61 -6.48 -9.52
N ASN A 91 -12.93 -6.21 -8.40
CA ASN A 91 -11.61 -6.76 -8.11
C ASN A 91 -11.39 -6.83 -6.59
N ALA A 92 -10.28 -7.42 -6.17
CA ALA A 92 -9.74 -7.31 -4.82
C ALA A 92 -8.23 -7.37 -4.85
N TYR A 93 -7.61 -7.00 -3.76
CA TYR A 93 -6.17 -7.17 -3.56
C TYR A 93 -5.84 -7.25 -2.07
N THR A 94 -4.78 -7.99 -1.78
CA THR A 94 -4.13 -8.02 -0.48
C THR A 94 -2.77 -7.35 -0.57
N SER A 95 -2.52 -6.39 0.32
CA SER A 95 -1.21 -5.75 0.50
C SER A 95 -0.55 -6.22 1.80
N PHE A 96 0.56 -5.59 2.17
CA PHE A 96 1.21 -5.87 3.45
C PHE A 96 0.32 -5.58 4.65
N ASN A 97 -0.45 -4.48 4.62
CA ASN A 97 -1.19 -3.97 5.78
C ASN A 97 -2.72 -4.04 5.66
N HIS A 98 -3.28 -4.22 4.47
CA HIS A 98 -4.73 -4.28 4.29
C HIS A 98 -5.15 -5.14 3.10
N THR A 99 -6.40 -5.62 3.16
CA THR A 99 -7.09 -6.28 2.07
C THR A 99 -8.29 -5.42 1.65
N SER A 100 -8.50 -5.25 0.35
CA SER A 100 -9.56 -4.39 -0.22
C SER A 100 -10.37 -5.14 -1.24
N TYR A 101 -11.70 -5.05 -1.15
CA TYR A 101 -12.69 -5.55 -2.10
C TYR A 101 -13.34 -4.35 -2.77
N LEU A 102 -13.39 -4.32 -4.09
CA LEU A 102 -13.73 -3.12 -4.82
C LEU A 102 -14.51 -3.39 -6.11
N PHE A 103 -15.12 -2.35 -6.63
CA PHE A 103 -15.64 -2.34 -8.00
C PHE A 103 -15.59 -0.94 -8.62
N GLU A 104 -15.52 -0.93 -9.94
CA GLU A 104 -15.79 0.23 -10.78
C GLU A 104 -17.06 -0.05 -11.61
N CYS A 105 -17.95 0.94 -11.75
CA CYS A 105 -19.11 0.84 -12.63
C CYS A 105 -19.52 2.20 -13.20
N THR A 106 -20.40 2.18 -14.16
CA THR A 106 -21.05 3.38 -14.71
C THR A 106 -22.51 3.46 -14.34
N ASN A 107 -23.16 2.31 -14.18
CA ASN A 107 -24.59 2.18 -13.89
C ASN A 107 -24.80 1.19 -12.73
N ASN A 108 -26.01 1.15 -12.17
CA ASN A 108 -26.46 0.21 -11.13
C ASN A 108 -25.59 0.29 -9.84
N PHE A 109 -25.03 1.46 -9.55
CA PHE A 109 -24.08 1.62 -8.45
C PHE A 109 -24.66 1.16 -7.10
N GLU A 110 -25.89 1.50 -6.82
CA GLU A 110 -26.56 1.23 -5.54
C GLU A 110 -26.72 -0.29 -5.30
N GLU A 111 -27.14 -1.04 -6.32
CA GLU A 111 -27.28 -2.48 -6.24
C GLU A 111 -25.93 -3.19 -6.11
N VAL A 112 -24.94 -2.69 -6.86
CA VAL A 112 -23.57 -3.25 -6.80
C VAL A 112 -22.94 -2.97 -5.44
N LEU A 113 -23.14 -1.76 -4.87
CA LEU A 113 -22.64 -1.41 -3.53
C LEU A 113 -23.24 -2.32 -2.44
N LYS A 114 -24.56 -2.56 -2.49
CA LYS A 114 -25.21 -3.53 -1.58
C LYS A 114 -24.62 -4.92 -1.70
N ALA A 115 -24.42 -5.39 -2.94
CA ALA A 115 -23.84 -6.70 -3.19
C ALA A 115 -22.39 -6.80 -2.69
N LEU A 116 -21.57 -5.75 -2.85
CA LEU A 116 -20.21 -5.66 -2.28
C LEU A 116 -20.25 -5.79 -0.74
N ILE A 117 -21.07 -4.98 -0.09
CA ILE A 117 -21.19 -5.00 1.38
C ILE A 117 -21.62 -6.39 1.84
N GLN A 118 -22.60 -6.99 1.18
CA GLN A 118 -23.16 -8.28 1.57
C GLN A 118 -22.15 -9.41 1.45
N PHE A 119 -21.41 -9.53 0.34
CA PHE A 119 -20.49 -10.66 0.21
C PHE A 119 -19.30 -10.55 1.17
N VAL A 120 -18.75 -9.34 1.38
CA VAL A 120 -17.65 -9.14 2.33
C VAL A 120 -18.04 -9.51 3.76
N GLN A 121 -19.30 -9.35 4.12
CA GLN A 121 -19.84 -9.65 5.46
C GLN A 121 -20.30 -11.08 5.66
N ASN A 122 -20.35 -11.93 4.62
CA ASN A 122 -20.90 -13.28 4.70
C ASN A 122 -19.89 -14.33 4.20
N PRO A 123 -18.84 -14.65 4.98
CA PRO A 123 -17.86 -15.66 4.60
C PRO A 123 -18.50 -17.06 4.58
N TYR A 124 -18.15 -17.85 3.57
CA TYR A 124 -18.53 -19.25 3.45
C TYR A 124 -17.27 -20.10 3.29
N LEU A 125 -16.80 -20.65 4.40
CA LEU A 125 -15.54 -21.37 4.50
C LEU A 125 -15.79 -22.81 4.94
N THR A 126 -15.49 -23.77 4.09
CA THR A 126 -15.64 -25.21 4.32
C THR A 126 -14.33 -25.93 4.04
N ASP A 127 -14.16 -27.13 4.61
CA ASP A 127 -12.96 -27.94 4.33
C ASP A 127 -12.78 -28.17 2.83
N GLU A 128 -13.85 -28.43 2.10
CA GLU A 128 -13.83 -28.73 0.67
C GLU A 128 -13.34 -27.50 -0.14
N ASN A 129 -13.91 -26.31 0.14
CA ASN A 129 -13.54 -25.13 -0.65
C ASN A 129 -12.16 -24.56 -0.26
N VAL A 130 -11.73 -24.74 0.98
CA VAL A 130 -10.37 -24.37 1.42
C VAL A 130 -9.34 -25.32 0.79
N GLU A 131 -9.58 -26.62 0.77
CA GLU A 131 -8.63 -27.56 0.17
C GLU A 131 -8.48 -27.37 -1.34
N LYS A 132 -9.57 -27.08 -2.04
CA LYS A 132 -9.52 -26.73 -3.47
C LYS A 132 -8.68 -25.48 -3.75
N GLU A 133 -8.80 -24.45 -2.90
CA GLU A 133 -8.10 -23.16 -3.09
C GLU A 133 -6.59 -23.29 -2.94
N LYS A 134 -6.10 -24.21 -2.09
CA LYS A 134 -4.66 -24.47 -1.93
C LYS A 134 -3.98 -24.78 -3.27
N GLY A 135 -4.68 -25.53 -4.14
CA GLY A 135 -4.18 -25.84 -5.48
C GLY A 135 -4.11 -24.60 -6.40
N ILE A 136 -5.08 -23.71 -6.30
CA ILE A 136 -5.15 -22.48 -7.11
C ILE A 136 -4.07 -21.49 -6.67
N ILE A 137 -4.00 -21.18 -5.39
CA ILE A 137 -2.98 -20.27 -4.83
C ILE A 137 -1.58 -20.88 -5.00
N GLY A 138 -1.44 -22.21 -4.92
CA GLY A 138 -0.16 -22.87 -5.18
C GLY A 138 0.38 -22.63 -6.59
N GLN A 139 -0.47 -22.56 -7.60
CA GLN A 139 -0.07 -22.16 -8.96
C GLN A 139 0.29 -20.67 -9.05
N GLU A 140 -0.41 -19.83 -8.33
CA GLU A 140 -0.11 -18.39 -8.26
C GLU A 140 1.24 -18.12 -7.58
N ILE A 141 1.55 -18.83 -6.49
CA ILE A 141 2.88 -18.76 -5.85
C ILE A 141 3.98 -19.12 -6.84
N GLN A 142 3.81 -20.20 -7.63
CA GLN A 142 4.78 -20.56 -8.65
C GLN A 142 4.94 -19.46 -9.72
N MET A 143 3.88 -18.79 -10.10
CA MET A 143 3.94 -17.65 -11.02
C MET A 143 4.76 -16.49 -10.43
N TYR A 144 4.60 -16.18 -9.14
CA TYR A 144 5.42 -15.18 -8.45
C TYR A 144 6.89 -15.57 -8.29
N ASP A 145 7.17 -16.88 -8.10
CA ASP A 145 8.53 -17.41 -8.06
C ASP A 145 9.28 -17.21 -9.40
N ASP A 146 8.54 -17.22 -10.50
CA ASP A 146 9.05 -17.01 -11.86
C ASP A 146 9.04 -15.53 -12.30
N ASP A 147 8.44 -14.61 -11.53
CA ASP A 147 8.40 -13.17 -11.86
C ASP A 147 9.68 -12.44 -11.39
N PRO A 148 10.52 -11.92 -12.32
CA PRO A 148 11.76 -11.25 -11.96
C PRO A 148 11.55 -9.97 -11.12
N SER A 149 10.46 -9.23 -11.33
CA SER A 149 10.17 -8.00 -10.59
C SER A 149 9.80 -8.33 -9.14
N TRP A 150 9.01 -9.38 -8.95
CA TRP A 150 8.64 -9.88 -7.62
C TRP A 150 9.88 -10.37 -6.85
N GLN A 151 10.72 -11.17 -7.52
CA GLN A 151 11.95 -11.69 -6.93
C GLN A 151 12.96 -10.57 -6.60
N LEU A 152 13.06 -9.56 -7.46
CA LEU A 152 13.86 -8.36 -7.23
C LEU A 152 13.40 -7.62 -5.97
N PHE A 153 12.10 -7.37 -5.86
CA PHE A 153 11.49 -6.64 -4.75
C PHE A 153 11.66 -7.38 -3.42
N PHE A 154 11.28 -8.65 -3.34
CA PHE A 154 11.48 -9.43 -2.11
C PHE A 154 12.95 -9.66 -1.78
N GLY A 155 13.82 -9.77 -2.79
CA GLY A 155 15.27 -9.75 -2.61
C GLY A 155 15.76 -8.49 -1.92
N PHE A 156 15.23 -7.33 -2.32
CA PHE A 156 15.52 -6.04 -1.71
C PHE A 156 14.99 -5.94 -0.27
N LEU A 157 13.72 -6.29 -0.04
CA LEU A 157 13.14 -6.29 1.31
C LEU A 157 13.91 -7.19 2.28
N ASN A 158 14.34 -8.37 1.80
CA ASN A 158 15.20 -9.28 2.56
C ASN A 158 16.62 -8.76 2.80
N CYS A 159 17.07 -7.75 2.05
CA CYS A 159 18.31 -7.04 2.39
C CYS A 159 18.09 -6.03 3.51
N LEU A 160 16.98 -5.30 3.47
CA LEU A 160 16.64 -4.29 4.47
C LEU A 160 16.28 -4.91 5.82
N TYR A 161 15.45 -5.97 5.81
CA TYR A 161 14.84 -6.56 7.01
C TYR A 161 15.21 -8.04 7.14
N GLY A 162 15.45 -8.50 8.38
CA GLY A 162 15.84 -9.88 8.65
C GLY A 162 14.72 -10.71 9.27
N LYS A 163 13.93 -10.11 10.13
CA LYS A 163 12.89 -10.78 10.91
C LYS A 163 11.51 -10.15 10.79
N HIS A 164 11.44 -8.97 10.20
CA HIS A 164 10.18 -8.29 10.01
C HIS A 164 9.27 -9.07 9.05
N ALA A 165 7.97 -9.09 9.33
CA ALA A 165 6.97 -9.79 8.53
C ALA A 165 6.92 -9.35 7.05
N ILE A 166 7.39 -8.14 6.73
CA ILE A 166 7.46 -7.61 5.36
C ILE A 166 8.34 -8.45 4.42
N THR A 167 9.24 -9.27 4.98
CA THR A 167 10.10 -10.17 4.19
C THR A 167 9.39 -11.43 3.71
N LYS A 168 8.18 -11.69 4.25
CA LYS A 168 7.36 -12.83 3.88
C LYS A 168 6.50 -12.47 2.67
N ASP A 169 6.40 -13.42 1.73
CA ASP A 169 5.57 -13.24 0.55
C ASP A 169 4.10 -13.04 0.91
N ILE A 170 3.42 -12.16 0.18
CA ILE A 170 2.00 -11.84 0.43
C ILE A 170 1.12 -13.09 0.24
N ALA A 171 1.42 -13.91 -0.76
CA ALA A 171 0.72 -15.17 -1.03
C ALA A 171 1.14 -16.31 -0.08
N GLY A 172 2.21 -16.13 0.71
CA GLY A 172 2.82 -17.18 1.50
C GLY A 172 3.69 -18.12 0.69
N THR A 173 3.86 -19.35 1.19
CA THR A 173 4.56 -20.45 0.51
C THR A 173 3.65 -21.65 0.37
N ILE A 174 4.00 -22.60 -0.49
CA ILE A 174 3.28 -23.87 -0.64
C ILE A 174 3.09 -24.57 0.71
N GLU A 175 4.15 -24.57 1.54
CA GLU A 175 4.14 -25.18 2.87
C GLU A 175 3.22 -24.44 3.83
N SER A 176 3.28 -23.09 3.85
CA SER A 176 2.46 -22.30 4.77
C SER A 176 0.98 -22.36 4.43
N ILE A 177 0.61 -22.27 3.14
CA ILE A 177 -0.80 -22.37 2.74
C ILE A 177 -1.39 -23.77 2.97
N ALA A 178 -0.57 -24.83 2.97
CA ALA A 178 -1.02 -26.18 3.28
C ALA A 178 -1.54 -26.32 4.73
N GLU A 179 -1.06 -25.47 5.65
CA GLU A 179 -1.49 -25.43 7.05
C GLU A 179 -2.78 -24.64 7.29
N ILE A 180 -3.28 -23.89 6.28
CA ILE A 180 -4.48 -23.08 6.41
C ILE A 180 -5.71 -23.99 6.48
N THR A 181 -6.58 -23.71 7.47
CA THR A 181 -7.85 -24.43 7.72
C THR A 181 -9.02 -23.45 7.79
N PRO A 182 -10.28 -23.92 7.64
CA PRO A 182 -11.44 -23.06 7.84
C PRO A 182 -11.44 -22.37 9.21
N GLU A 183 -11.01 -23.05 10.28
CA GLU A 183 -10.92 -22.47 11.62
C GLU A 183 -9.95 -21.29 11.66
N THR A 184 -8.77 -21.43 11.04
CA THR A 184 -7.78 -20.36 10.93
C THR A 184 -8.34 -19.15 10.17
N LEU A 185 -9.01 -19.39 9.05
CA LEU A 185 -9.64 -18.35 8.24
C LEU A 185 -10.78 -17.65 8.99
N TYR A 186 -11.69 -18.41 9.65
CA TYR A 186 -12.74 -17.82 10.49
C TYR A 186 -12.15 -17.07 11.68
N ARG A 187 -11.03 -17.55 12.24
CA ARG A 187 -10.32 -16.83 13.30
C ARG A 187 -9.86 -15.45 12.83
N CYS A 188 -9.22 -15.37 11.68
CA CYS A 188 -8.76 -14.10 11.09
C CYS A 188 -9.95 -13.23 10.70
N TYR A 189 -10.95 -13.79 10.04
CA TYR A 189 -12.15 -13.06 9.65
C TYR A 189 -12.86 -12.43 10.86
N ASN A 190 -13.12 -13.21 11.91
CA ASN A 190 -13.81 -12.72 13.11
C ASN A 190 -12.99 -11.67 13.90
N THR A 191 -11.67 -11.64 13.70
CA THR A 191 -10.79 -10.67 14.34
C THR A 191 -10.69 -9.38 13.55
N PHE A 192 -10.47 -9.47 12.23
CA PHE A 192 -10.08 -8.32 11.42
C PHE A 192 -11.21 -7.73 10.56
N TYR A 193 -12.27 -8.51 10.25
CA TYR A 193 -13.42 -8.02 9.47
C TYR A 193 -14.55 -7.49 10.36
N ASP A 194 -14.17 -6.91 11.50
CA ASP A 194 -15.08 -6.12 12.31
C ASP A 194 -15.21 -4.71 11.70
N PRO A 195 -16.43 -4.13 11.60
CA PRO A 195 -16.61 -2.80 11.02
C PRO A 195 -15.68 -1.72 11.60
N SER A 196 -15.34 -1.80 12.87
CA SER A 196 -14.44 -0.83 13.52
C SER A 196 -12.97 -0.93 13.08
N ASN A 197 -12.58 -2.04 12.44
CA ASN A 197 -11.27 -2.26 11.81
C ASN A 197 -11.33 -2.06 10.28
N MET A 198 -12.43 -1.54 9.75
CA MET A 198 -12.68 -1.44 8.31
C MET A 198 -13.02 -0.02 7.87
N ILE A 199 -12.83 0.22 6.58
CA ILE A 199 -13.22 1.46 5.91
C ILE A 199 -13.99 1.15 4.63
N LEU A 200 -15.03 1.94 4.34
CA LEU A 200 -15.71 1.95 3.06
C LEU A 200 -15.51 3.31 2.40
N CYS A 201 -14.84 3.31 1.24
CA CYS A 201 -14.58 4.53 0.47
C CYS A 201 -15.35 4.49 -0.84
N VAL A 202 -16.05 5.58 -1.15
CA VAL A 202 -16.83 5.76 -2.40
C VAL A 202 -16.36 7.03 -3.09
N ALA A 203 -16.09 6.94 -4.39
CA ALA A 203 -15.76 8.10 -5.23
C ALA A 203 -16.54 8.05 -6.55
N GLY A 204 -17.08 9.20 -7.00
CA GLY A 204 -17.81 9.29 -8.26
C GLY A 204 -19.02 10.22 -8.21
N ASP A 205 -19.78 10.27 -9.28
CA ASP A 205 -21.03 11.04 -9.34
C ASP A 205 -22.17 10.28 -8.62
N VAL A 206 -22.20 10.43 -7.32
CA VAL A 206 -23.15 9.76 -6.41
C VAL A 206 -23.86 10.76 -5.52
N ASP A 207 -25.09 10.42 -5.10
CA ASP A 207 -25.77 11.13 -4.04
C ASP A 207 -25.28 10.63 -2.66
N VAL A 208 -24.74 11.56 -1.88
CA VAL A 208 -24.13 11.22 -0.58
C VAL A 208 -25.15 10.66 0.41
N ALA A 209 -26.39 11.19 0.40
CA ALA A 209 -27.40 10.74 1.34
C ALA A 209 -27.90 9.33 1.00
N GLU A 210 -28.11 9.03 -0.29
CA GLU A 210 -28.50 7.70 -0.76
C GLU A 210 -27.41 6.66 -0.46
N VAL A 211 -26.15 6.99 -0.73
CA VAL A 211 -25.02 6.11 -0.43
C VAL A 211 -24.91 5.84 1.07
N MET A 212 -25.02 6.90 1.90
CA MET A 212 -24.98 6.75 3.36
C MET A 212 -26.13 5.90 3.89
N ASP A 213 -27.33 6.04 3.33
CA ASP A 213 -28.50 5.24 3.73
C ASP A 213 -28.30 3.76 3.40
N ILE A 214 -27.73 3.44 2.22
CA ILE A 214 -27.37 2.07 1.89
C ILE A 214 -26.35 1.52 2.89
N ILE A 215 -25.26 2.25 3.13
CA ILE A 215 -24.20 1.79 4.02
C ILE A 215 -24.74 1.55 5.45
N ARG A 216 -25.55 2.46 5.99
CA ARG A 216 -26.13 2.32 7.33
C ARG A 216 -27.08 1.13 7.45
N ASN A 217 -27.85 0.84 6.40
CA ASN A 217 -28.85 -0.24 6.43
C ASN A 217 -28.26 -1.62 6.14
N ASP A 218 -27.20 -1.69 5.33
CA ASP A 218 -26.66 -2.98 4.84
C ASP A 218 -25.40 -3.43 5.61
N THR A 219 -24.78 -2.55 6.44
CA THR A 219 -23.63 -2.95 7.27
C THR A 219 -24.08 -3.61 8.58
N LYS A 220 -23.40 -4.70 8.98
CA LYS A 220 -23.68 -5.42 10.23
C LYS A 220 -23.43 -4.54 11.46
N GLU A 221 -24.17 -4.81 12.52
CA GLU A 221 -23.89 -4.24 13.84
C GLU A 221 -22.55 -4.76 14.37
N GLN A 222 -21.85 -3.90 15.11
CA GLN A 222 -20.61 -4.30 15.77
C GLN A 222 -20.93 -5.37 16.83
N LYS A 223 -20.18 -6.48 16.74
CA LYS A 223 -20.18 -7.45 17.82
C LYS A 223 -19.26 -6.96 18.93
N VAL A 224 -18.76 -6.78 19.69
CA VAL A 224 -17.81 -6.26 20.68
C VAL A 224 -16.41 -6.10 20.03
N PHE A 225 -16.05 -4.87 19.66
CA PHE A 225 -14.69 -4.61 19.19
C PHE A 225 -13.69 -4.82 20.32
N SER A 226 -12.68 -5.62 20.03
CA SER A 226 -11.52 -5.82 20.90
C SER A 226 -10.30 -5.18 20.24
N GLU A 227 -9.55 -4.36 20.95
CA GLU A 227 -8.28 -3.84 20.45
C GLU A 227 -7.41 -5.01 20.00
N ILE A 228 -6.74 -4.82 18.86
CA ILE A 228 -5.88 -5.84 18.24
C ILE A 228 -4.43 -5.39 18.39
N ASP A 229 -3.67 -6.07 19.23
CA ASP A 229 -2.21 -5.95 19.25
C ASP A 229 -1.64 -6.73 18.07
N ARG A 230 -0.80 -6.10 17.27
CA ARG A 230 -0.12 -6.68 16.10
C ARG A 230 1.36 -6.79 16.36
N PHE A 231 1.97 -7.90 15.93
CA PHE A 231 3.40 -8.17 16.12
C PHE A 231 4.01 -8.46 14.73
N TYR A 232 5.06 -7.72 14.40
CA TYR A 232 5.66 -7.77 13.07
C TYR A 232 7.04 -8.44 13.03
N GLY A 233 7.45 -9.03 14.15
CA GLY A 233 8.77 -9.66 14.35
C GLY A 233 9.76 -8.73 15.05
N ASP A 234 10.77 -9.36 15.66
CA ASP A 234 11.83 -8.67 16.40
C ASP A 234 12.93 -8.21 15.42
N GLU A 235 12.70 -7.07 14.76
CA GLU A 235 13.66 -6.53 13.79
C GLU A 235 14.80 -5.82 14.51
N LYS A 236 16.03 -5.97 13.96
CA LYS A 236 17.23 -5.30 14.48
C LYS A 236 17.42 -3.95 13.79
N GLU A 237 18.05 -3.02 14.49
CA GLU A 237 18.61 -1.84 13.84
C GLU A 237 19.64 -2.25 12.76
N GLY A 238 19.68 -1.49 11.68
CA GLY A 238 20.56 -1.73 10.54
C GLY A 238 19.99 -2.70 9.50
N LEU A 239 20.84 -3.10 8.57
CA LEU A 239 20.47 -3.98 7.47
C LEU A 239 20.62 -5.45 7.88
N ASN A 240 19.79 -6.31 7.28
CA ASN A 240 20.00 -7.75 7.34
C ASN A 240 21.22 -8.15 6.49
N LYS A 241 21.33 -7.60 5.27
CA LYS A 241 22.47 -7.76 4.38
C LYS A 241 22.57 -6.60 3.39
N LYS A 242 23.76 -6.26 2.92
CA LYS A 242 23.93 -5.13 1.99
C LYS A 242 23.52 -5.47 0.55
N ARG A 243 23.58 -6.74 0.13
CA ARG A 243 23.34 -7.12 -1.27
C ARG A 243 22.74 -8.52 -1.42
N ALA A 244 21.83 -8.65 -2.38
CA ALA A 244 21.30 -9.91 -2.88
C ALA A 244 21.41 -9.98 -4.41
N GLU A 245 21.71 -11.16 -4.94
CA GLU A 245 21.72 -11.41 -6.38
C GLU A 245 21.05 -12.74 -6.68
N LYS A 246 20.24 -12.76 -7.75
CA LYS A 246 19.61 -13.96 -8.28
C LYS A 246 19.77 -13.98 -9.80
N LYS A 247 19.84 -15.17 -10.40
CA LYS A 247 19.82 -15.32 -11.87
C LYS A 247 18.45 -15.81 -12.30
N MET A 248 17.89 -15.19 -13.34
CA MET A 248 16.61 -15.56 -13.93
C MET A 248 16.65 -15.43 -15.45
N ASP A 249 15.63 -15.95 -16.12
CA ASP A 249 15.51 -15.87 -17.58
C ASP A 249 15.03 -14.47 -18.00
N ILE A 250 15.97 -13.54 -18.04
CA ILE A 250 15.77 -12.14 -18.46
C ILE A 250 16.85 -11.74 -19.46
N SER A 251 16.58 -10.71 -20.26
CA SER A 251 17.52 -10.23 -21.29
C SER A 251 18.46 -9.12 -20.80
N VAL A 252 18.02 -8.32 -19.84
CA VAL A 252 18.77 -7.19 -19.28
C VAL A 252 18.73 -7.28 -17.77
N PRO A 253 19.84 -7.07 -17.06
CA PRO A 253 19.84 -7.05 -15.61
C PRO A 253 18.86 -6.02 -15.04
N MET A 254 18.14 -6.42 -14.00
CA MET A 254 17.26 -5.56 -13.23
C MET A 254 17.87 -5.28 -11.87
N PHE A 255 17.74 -4.08 -11.38
CA PHE A 255 18.23 -3.69 -10.07
C PHE A 255 17.19 -2.93 -9.27
N MET A 256 17.25 -3.06 -7.96
CA MET A 256 16.58 -2.24 -6.98
C MET A 256 17.57 -1.97 -5.85
N PHE A 257 17.70 -0.71 -5.48
CA PHE A 257 18.47 -0.29 -4.32
C PHE A 257 17.77 0.81 -3.56
N GLY A 258 18.16 1.04 -2.33
CA GLY A 258 17.55 2.09 -1.52
C GLY A 258 17.96 1.99 -0.07
N PHE A 259 17.28 2.76 0.77
CA PHE A 259 17.71 3.05 2.13
C PHE A 259 16.63 2.64 3.12
N LYS A 260 17.02 1.82 4.11
CA LYS A 260 16.18 1.53 5.26
C LYS A 260 16.01 2.80 6.10
N ASP A 261 14.78 3.11 6.46
CA ASP A 261 14.47 4.24 7.32
C ASP A 261 14.03 3.77 8.70
N ASN A 262 14.34 4.56 9.71
CA ASN A 262 13.89 4.31 11.09
C ASN A 262 12.59 5.06 11.41
N TYR A 263 12.14 5.95 10.52
CA TYR A 263 10.90 6.72 10.68
C TYR A 263 9.68 5.86 10.33
N ALA A 264 9.27 5.00 11.24
CA ALA A 264 7.96 4.37 11.16
C ALA A 264 6.87 5.31 11.70
N ILE A 265 5.67 5.24 11.13
CA ILE A 265 4.53 6.11 11.51
C ILE A 265 4.14 5.98 13.00
N LYS A 266 4.55 4.93 13.69
CA LYS A 266 4.33 4.76 15.14
C LYS A 266 4.68 6.00 15.97
N GLU A 267 5.74 6.71 15.57
CA GLU A 267 6.18 7.92 16.28
C GLU A 267 5.25 9.10 16.06
N TYR A 268 4.48 9.09 14.98
CA TYR A 268 3.56 10.16 14.58
C TYR A 268 2.10 9.88 14.91
N ALA A 269 1.72 8.64 15.12
CA ALA A 269 0.39 8.23 15.48
C ALA A 269 0.30 8.06 17.00
N ASN A 270 0.05 9.15 17.73
CA ASN A 270 -0.38 9.07 19.13
C ASN A 270 -1.62 8.20 19.23
N GLY A 271 -1.51 6.90 19.47
CA GLY A 271 -2.49 5.90 19.94
C GLY A 271 -4.00 6.03 19.64
N ASP A 272 -4.45 7.12 19.05
CA ASP A 272 -5.84 7.48 18.79
C ASP A 272 -6.23 7.41 17.31
N LYS A 273 -5.52 6.63 16.50
CA LYS A 273 -5.66 6.55 15.04
C LYS A 273 -7.10 6.48 14.52
N PHE A 274 -8.00 5.86 15.27
CA PHE A 274 -9.35 5.59 14.81
C PHE A 274 -10.46 6.27 15.66
N LYS A 275 -10.09 7.06 16.66
CA LYS A 275 -11.10 7.61 17.60
C LYS A 275 -11.80 8.89 17.12
N ALA A 276 -11.17 9.70 16.27
CA ALA A 276 -11.63 11.06 15.98
C ALA A 276 -11.92 11.37 14.50
N GLY A 277 -11.89 10.40 13.59
CA GLY A 277 -11.99 10.65 12.15
C GLY A 277 -10.65 11.06 11.52
N LEU A 278 -10.68 11.54 10.27
CA LEU A 278 -9.46 11.96 9.56
C LEU A 278 -8.81 13.17 10.25
N PRO A 279 -7.47 13.18 10.45
CA PRO A 279 -6.75 14.33 10.95
C PRO A 279 -6.99 15.58 10.08
N THR A 280 -7.05 16.74 10.70
CA THR A 280 -7.26 18.02 10.01
C THR A 280 -6.02 18.86 9.86
N ASP A 281 -4.92 18.44 10.52
CA ASP A 281 -3.64 19.13 10.49
C ASP A 281 -2.60 18.28 9.77
N ILE A 282 -1.61 18.98 9.17
CA ILE A 282 -0.42 18.31 8.64
C ILE A 282 0.37 17.76 9.82
N ASN A 283 0.62 16.45 9.78
CA ASN A 283 1.56 15.82 10.70
C ASN A 283 2.97 15.74 10.09
N ASP A 284 3.97 15.51 10.92
CA ASP A 284 5.36 15.41 10.46
C ASP A 284 5.56 14.23 9.50
N ALA A 285 4.77 13.16 9.62
CA ALA A 285 4.82 12.02 8.69
C ALA A 285 4.48 12.42 7.25
N ILE A 286 3.45 13.27 7.05
CA ILE A 286 3.09 13.76 5.71
C ILE A 286 4.20 14.65 5.16
N LYS A 287 4.75 15.56 5.98
CA LYS A 287 5.86 16.42 5.56
C LYS A 287 7.09 15.61 5.17
N TYR A 288 7.43 14.62 5.98
CA TYR A 288 8.55 13.74 5.73
C TYR A 288 8.36 12.93 4.44
N ASN A 289 7.20 12.29 4.27
CA ASN A 289 6.88 11.53 3.06
C ASN A 289 7.01 12.39 1.79
N VAL A 290 6.35 13.56 1.75
CA VAL A 290 6.42 14.47 0.60
C VAL A 290 7.85 14.93 0.35
N THR A 291 8.63 15.17 1.40
CA THR A 291 10.02 15.59 1.26
C THR A 291 10.88 14.50 0.63
N ILE A 292 10.73 13.25 1.05
CA ILE A 292 11.45 12.13 0.42
C ILE A 292 11.05 11.97 -1.05
N GLN A 293 9.76 12.11 -1.39
CA GLN A 293 9.31 12.07 -2.79
C GLN A 293 9.97 13.19 -3.63
N ILE A 294 10.08 14.41 -3.09
CA ILE A 294 10.77 15.50 -3.77
C ILE A 294 12.26 15.17 -3.96
N LEU A 295 12.91 14.63 -2.94
CA LEU A 295 14.32 14.25 -3.00
C LEU A 295 14.58 13.13 -4.01
N LEU A 296 13.73 12.12 -4.05
CA LEU A 296 13.83 11.02 -5.03
C LEU A 296 13.67 11.53 -6.47
N GLU A 297 12.72 12.46 -6.72
CA GLU A 297 12.57 13.11 -8.04
C GLU A 297 13.81 13.94 -8.41
N LEU A 298 14.41 14.69 -7.47
CA LEU A 298 15.65 15.47 -7.68
C LEU A 298 16.86 14.57 -7.96
N ILE A 299 16.88 13.35 -7.43
CA ILE A 299 17.99 12.40 -7.57
C ILE A 299 17.82 11.54 -8.83
N ALA A 300 16.63 10.97 -9.03
CA ALA A 300 16.40 9.90 -10.01
C ALA A 300 15.31 10.22 -11.04
N GLY A 301 14.71 11.42 -10.99
CA GLY A 301 13.66 11.84 -11.92
C GLY A 301 14.15 11.94 -13.36
N ASN A 302 13.25 11.68 -14.31
CA ASN A 302 13.54 11.67 -15.74
C ASN A 302 13.92 13.06 -16.33
N SER A 303 13.65 14.13 -15.60
CA SER A 303 13.99 15.51 -15.97
C SER A 303 15.38 15.98 -15.44
N THR A 304 16.12 15.10 -14.78
CA THR A 304 17.43 15.41 -14.20
C THR A 304 18.56 15.29 -15.23
N GLU A 305 19.62 16.09 -15.06
CA GLU A 305 20.83 15.94 -15.86
C GLU A 305 21.48 14.56 -15.70
N LEU A 306 21.35 13.94 -14.54
CA LEU A 306 21.87 12.60 -14.30
C LEU A 306 21.18 11.58 -15.19
N TYR A 307 19.83 11.60 -15.26
CA TYR A 307 19.09 10.72 -16.14
C TYR A 307 19.49 10.91 -17.60
N GLU A 308 19.59 12.16 -18.08
CA GLU A 308 20.02 12.45 -19.45
C GLU A 308 21.42 11.88 -19.76
N LYS A 309 22.37 12.03 -18.84
CA LYS A 309 23.74 11.47 -18.99
C LYS A 309 23.71 9.95 -19.07
N LEU A 310 23.02 9.28 -18.13
CA LEU A 310 22.91 7.82 -18.10
C LEU A 310 22.22 7.25 -19.37
N TYR A 311 21.19 7.96 -19.86
CA TYR A 311 20.51 7.59 -21.11
C TYR A 311 21.45 7.76 -22.33
N ASN A 312 22.15 8.88 -22.45
CA ASN A 312 23.08 9.16 -23.56
C ASN A 312 24.29 8.22 -23.55
N GLU A 313 24.75 7.76 -22.39
CA GLU A 313 25.80 6.76 -22.22
C GLU A 313 25.28 5.33 -22.51
N GLY A 314 23.99 5.13 -22.70
CA GLY A 314 23.36 3.83 -22.95
C GLY A 314 23.35 2.92 -21.73
N LEU A 315 23.49 3.49 -20.53
CA LEU A 315 23.36 2.79 -19.26
C LEU A 315 21.89 2.59 -18.87
N LEU A 316 21.01 3.51 -19.27
CA LEU A 316 19.56 3.39 -19.12
C LEU A 316 18.89 3.41 -20.49
N THR A 317 17.80 2.65 -20.65
CA THR A 317 16.94 2.63 -21.83
C THR A 317 15.52 3.03 -21.52
N LYS A 318 15.16 3.04 -20.24
CA LYS A 318 13.85 3.43 -19.68
C LYS A 318 14.09 4.34 -18.47
N GLU A 319 13.03 5.02 -18.07
CA GLU A 319 13.00 5.79 -16.84
C GLU A 319 13.25 4.88 -15.62
N LEU A 320 13.86 5.47 -14.58
CA LEU A 320 13.97 4.83 -13.28
C LEU A 320 12.60 4.91 -12.58
N SER A 321 12.27 3.89 -11.83
CA SER A 321 11.16 3.93 -10.88
C SER A 321 11.69 4.21 -9.48
N TYR A 322 10.99 5.01 -8.71
CA TYR A 322 11.35 5.26 -7.32
C TYR A 322 10.09 5.40 -6.46
N ASP A 323 10.21 5.00 -5.21
CA ASP A 323 9.13 5.06 -4.22
C ASP A 323 9.68 5.23 -2.81
N PHE A 324 8.83 5.76 -1.92
CA PHE A 324 9.06 5.79 -0.49
C PHE A 324 7.87 5.17 0.21
N SER A 325 8.10 4.02 0.80
CA SER A 325 7.12 3.32 1.63
C SER A 325 7.36 3.66 3.09
N MET A 326 6.31 4.14 3.77
CA MET A 326 6.33 4.45 5.19
C MET A 326 5.04 3.97 5.83
N GLU A 327 5.16 2.95 6.66
CA GLU A 327 4.05 2.27 7.31
C GLU A 327 4.20 2.31 8.84
N GLU A 328 3.34 1.59 9.54
CA GLU A 328 3.29 1.62 11.00
C GLU A 328 4.61 1.15 11.66
N ASP A 329 5.29 0.19 11.05
CA ASP A 329 6.44 -0.49 11.66
C ASP A 329 7.65 -0.63 10.74
N TYR A 330 7.59 -0.09 9.52
CA TYR A 330 8.70 -0.09 8.58
C TYR A 330 8.67 1.14 7.68
N ALA A 331 9.85 1.55 7.22
CA ALA A 331 9.98 2.55 6.18
C ALA A 331 11.25 2.32 5.37
N TYR A 332 11.19 2.63 4.07
CA TYR A 332 12.33 2.57 3.16
C TYR A 332 12.06 3.39 1.90
N SER A 333 13.12 3.91 1.29
CA SER A 333 13.08 4.37 -0.08
C SER A 333 13.67 3.31 -1.02
N ALA A 334 13.17 3.28 -2.26
CA ALA A 334 13.65 2.38 -3.30
C ALA A 334 13.80 3.12 -4.63
N ILE A 335 14.85 2.81 -5.37
CA ILE A 335 15.08 3.21 -6.76
C ILE A 335 15.35 1.94 -7.55
N SER A 336 14.67 1.76 -8.68
CA SER A 336 14.80 0.56 -9.50
C SER A 336 14.85 0.86 -10.99
N GLY A 337 15.41 -0.06 -11.74
CA GLY A 337 15.53 0.07 -13.20
C GLY A 337 16.16 -1.16 -13.86
N GLU A 338 16.38 -1.01 -15.15
CA GLU A 338 17.06 -2.00 -15.99
C GLU A 338 18.35 -1.38 -16.55
N SER A 339 19.47 -2.07 -16.42
CA SER A 339 20.76 -1.62 -16.95
C SER A 339 21.67 -2.78 -17.26
N LYS A 340 22.48 -2.63 -18.32
CA LYS A 340 23.59 -3.57 -18.62
C LYS A 340 24.68 -3.54 -17.56
N ASP A 341 24.79 -2.41 -16.83
CA ASP A 341 25.73 -2.20 -15.73
C ASP A 341 24.99 -1.51 -14.58
N ALA A 342 24.30 -2.31 -13.78
CA ALA A 342 23.53 -1.83 -12.63
C ALA A 342 24.42 -1.14 -11.60
N ASP A 343 25.64 -1.66 -11.38
CA ASP A 343 26.57 -1.09 -10.41
C ASP A 343 27.06 0.30 -10.83
N ALA A 344 27.30 0.53 -12.11
CA ALA A 344 27.66 1.85 -12.63
C ALA A 344 26.50 2.86 -12.44
N VAL A 345 25.25 2.44 -12.67
CA VAL A 345 24.07 3.31 -12.45
C VAL A 345 23.93 3.66 -10.97
N ILE A 346 23.99 2.67 -10.08
CA ILE A 346 23.88 2.88 -8.62
C ILE A 346 24.99 3.82 -8.14
N ALA A 347 26.25 3.58 -8.57
CA ALA A 347 27.37 4.44 -8.21
C ALA A 347 27.14 5.91 -8.61
N ARG A 348 26.63 6.16 -9.83
CA ARG A 348 26.35 7.52 -10.33
C ARG A 348 25.20 8.19 -9.57
N ILE A 349 24.19 7.43 -9.15
CA ILE A 349 23.11 7.98 -8.31
C ILE A 349 23.65 8.30 -6.92
N ASN A 350 24.49 7.46 -6.34
CA ASN A 350 25.13 7.70 -5.05
C ASN A 350 26.08 8.91 -5.10
N GLU A 351 26.84 9.12 -6.19
CA GLU A 351 27.61 10.34 -6.42
C GLU A 351 26.72 11.57 -6.44
N LYS A 352 25.54 11.52 -7.07
CA LYS A 352 24.57 12.63 -7.07
C LYS A 352 24.03 12.94 -5.67
N ILE A 353 23.72 11.91 -4.88
CA ILE A 353 23.30 12.08 -3.48
C ILE A 353 24.40 12.79 -2.67
N GLU A 354 25.66 12.38 -2.79
CA GLU A 354 26.79 13.01 -2.11
C GLU A 354 27.03 14.46 -2.60
N GLU A 355 26.86 14.71 -3.90
CA GLU A 355 26.92 16.05 -4.47
C GLU A 355 25.89 16.98 -3.82
N LEU A 356 24.62 16.53 -3.74
CA LEU A 356 23.53 17.30 -3.14
C LEU A 356 23.75 17.53 -1.64
N LYS A 357 24.26 16.53 -0.90
CA LYS A 357 24.61 16.69 0.51
C LYS A 357 25.72 17.72 0.75
N LYS A 358 26.70 17.76 -0.14
CA LYS A 358 27.87 18.65 -0.03
C LYS A 358 27.57 20.08 -0.47
N ASN A 359 26.89 20.24 -1.59
CA ASN A 359 26.69 21.52 -2.27
C ASN A 359 25.35 22.19 -1.91
N GLY A 360 24.43 21.44 -1.29
CA GLY A 360 23.03 21.85 -1.11
C GLY A 360 22.19 21.63 -2.37
N ILE A 361 20.91 21.84 -2.23
CA ILE A 361 19.93 21.75 -3.31
C ILE A 361 19.78 23.13 -3.97
N ASP A 362 19.76 23.18 -5.30
CA ASP A 362 19.46 24.42 -6.01
C ASP A 362 18.00 24.87 -5.77
N GLU A 363 17.80 26.14 -5.48
CA GLU A 363 16.48 26.69 -5.12
C GLU A 363 15.48 26.61 -6.26
N GLU A 364 15.91 26.92 -7.48
CA GLU A 364 15.03 26.91 -8.67
C GLU A 364 14.63 25.47 -9.02
N GLU A 365 15.58 24.55 -8.95
CA GLU A 365 15.33 23.12 -9.17
C GLU A 365 14.39 22.54 -8.12
N PHE A 366 14.61 22.87 -6.84
CA PHE A 366 13.73 22.46 -5.75
C PHE A 366 12.28 22.92 -5.94
N GLU A 367 12.08 24.21 -6.19
CA GLU A 367 10.75 24.79 -6.37
C GLU A 367 10.06 24.26 -7.64
N ARG A 368 10.81 24.03 -8.72
CA ARG A 368 10.30 23.42 -9.95
C ARG A 368 9.82 21.99 -9.70
N THR A 369 10.62 21.17 -9.07
CA THR A 369 10.31 19.77 -8.73
C THR A 369 9.10 19.69 -7.81
N LYS A 370 9.07 20.48 -6.75
CA LYS A 370 7.95 20.56 -5.82
C LYS A 370 6.63 20.91 -6.53
N LYS A 371 6.66 21.89 -7.45
CA LYS A 371 5.47 22.26 -8.25
C LYS A 371 5.03 21.15 -9.21
N SER A 372 5.97 20.43 -9.82
CA SER A 372 5.69 19.31 -10.71
C SER A 372 4.97 18.19 -9.96
N LEU A 373 5.50 17.78 -8.82
CA LEU A 373 4.91 16.73 -7.98
C LEU A 373 3.55 17.16 -7.40
N TYR A 374 3.43 18.41 -6.96
CA TYR A 374 2.13 18.96 -6.55
C TYR A 374 1.10 18.88 -7.68
N GLY A 375 1.48 19.25 -8.91
CA GLY A 375 0.61 19.15 -10.09
C GLY A 375 0.19 17.70 -10.37
N SER A 376 1.10 16.74 -10.24
CA SER A 376 0.81 15.30 -10.37
C SER A 376 -0.13 14.80 -9.27
N PHE A 377 0.10 15.23 -8.03
CA PHE A 377 -0.79 14.93 -6.91
C PHE A 377 -2.22 15.48 -7.14
N VAL A 378 -2.35 16.74 -7.57
CA VAL A 378 -3.68 17.31 -7.88
C VAL A 378 -4.36 16.55 -9.01
N ARG A 379 -3.61 16.15 -10.04
CA ARG A 379 -4.14 15.35 -11.16
C ARG A 379 -4.65 13.98 -10.71
N SER A 380 -4.04 13.36 -9.70
CA SER A 380 -4.51 12.06 -9.17
C SER A 380 -5.96 12.12 -8.66
N PHE A 381 -6.45 13.31 -8.30
CA PHE A 381 -7.85 13.54 -7.91
C PHE A 381 -8.84 13.52 -9.09
N GLU A 382 -8.38 13.37 -10.32
CA GLU A 382 -9.27 13.19 -11.48
C GLU A 382 -9.74 11.73 -11.65
N ASP A 383 -8.98 10.76 -11.12
CA ASP A 383 -9.32 9.33 -11.18
C ASP A 383 -9.93 8.84 -9.88
N VAL A 384 -11.16 8.31 -9.98
CA VAL A 384 -11.95 7.88 -8.80
C VAL A 384 -11.35 6.70 -8.05
N SER A 385 -10.68 5.78 -8.77
CA SER A 385 -10.04 4.62 -8.15
C SER A 385 -8.78 5.02 -7.41
N THR A 386 -7.97 5.87 -8.01
CA THR A 386 -6.73 6.40 -7.42
C THR A 386 -7.02 7.15 -6.12
N ILE A 387 -8.02 8.05 -6.13
CA ILE A 387 -8.42 8.79 -4.93
C ILE A 387 -8.87 7.84 -3.82
N ALA A 388 -9.79 6.92 -4.14
CA ALA A 388 -10.36 6.04 -3.13
C ALA A 388 -9.30 5.16 -2.48
N ASN A 389 -8.40 4.55 -3.27
CA ASN A 389 -7.33 3.70 -2.76
C ASN A 389 -6.30 4.51 -1.94
N MET A 390 -5.98 5.73 -2.35
CA MET A 390 -5.12 6.63 -1.59
C MET A 390 -5.72 6.93 -0.21
N PHE A 391 -7.01 7.29 -0.14
CA PHE A 391 -7.67 7.54 1.14
C PHE A 391 -7.77 6.31 2.03
N ILE A 392 -7.95 5.11 1.47
CA ILE A 392 -7.95 3.85 2.22
C ILE A 392 -6.57 3.58 2.83
N SER A 393 -5.52 3.60 2.00
CA SER A 393 -4.16 3.36 2.44
C SER A 393 -3.72 4.37 3.51
N ASP A 394 -3.97 5.65 3.29
CA ASP A 394 -3.63 6.71 4.23
C ASP A 394 -4.44 6.62 5.52
N PHE A 395 -5.73 6.25 5.43
CA PHE A 395 -6.55 6.06 6.63
C PHE A 395 -5.95 4.99 7.56
N PHE A 396 -5.53 3.85 7.02
CA PHE A 396 -4.90 2.80 7.84
C PHE A 396 -3.55 3.22 8.43
N ARG A 397 -2.89 4.18 7.83
CA ARG A 397 -1.68 4.82 8.38
C ARG A 397 -1.98 5.95 9.38
N GLY A 398 -3.26 6.30 9.59
CA GLY A 398 -3.65 7.44 10.42
C GLY A 398 -3.35 8.80 9.78
N VAL A 399 -3.30 8.85 8.45
CA VAL A 399 -2.99 10.03 7.64
C VAL A 399 -4.24 10.48 6.87
N ASN A 400 -4.34 11.78 6.59
CA ASN A 400 -5.40 12.33 5.74
C ASN A 400 -4.80 12.77 4.40
N SER A 401 -5.14 12.05 3.33
CA SER A 401 -4.62 12.30 1.98
C SER A 401 -4.80 13.74 1.49
N ALA A 402 -5.87 14.43 1.92
CA ALA A 402 -6.08 15.82 1.53
C ALA A 402 -5.02 16.79 2.10
N MET A 403 -4.30 16.40 3.15
CA MET A 403 -3.25 17.23 3.75
C MET A 403 -1.96 17.27 2.95
N TYR A 404 -1.72 16.31 2.05
CA TYR A 404 -0.57 16.35 1.15
C TYR A 404 -0.50 17.64 0.33
N ALA A 405 -1.64 18.11 -0.18
CA ALA A 405 -1.69 19.37 -0.94
C ALA A 405 -1.17 20.58 -0.15
N ARG A 406 -1.38 20.58 1.16
CA ARG A 406 -0.89 21.63 2.05
C ARG A 406 0.58 21.40 2.37
N ALA A 407 1.01 20.19 2.59
CA ALA A 407 2.41 19.84 2.85
C ALA A 407 3.34 20.30 1.72
N TYR A 408 2.98 20.07 0.46
CA TYR A 408 3.73 20.57 -0.70
C TYR A 408 3.97 22.09 -0.65
N LYS A 409 3.05 22.88 -0.09
CA LYS A 409 3.19 24.34 0.01
C LYS A 409 4.08 24.78 1.17
N GLU A 410 4.13 23.98 2.24
CA GLU A 410 4.82 24.35 3.49
C GLU A 410 6.25 23.82 3.59
N ILE A 411 6.63 22.81 2.78
CA ILE A 411 7.98 22.25 2.80
C ILE A 411 8.99 23.26 2.25
N SER A 412 10.02 23.57 3.06
CA SER A 412 11.14 24.42 2.67
C SER A 412 12.32 23.60 2.18
N LYS A 413 13.21 24.24 1.44
CA LYS A 413 14.46 23.63 0.97
C LYS A 413 15.37 23.22 2.12
N GLU A 414 15.46 24.05 3.16
CA GLU A 414 16.29 23.78 4.36
C GLU A 414 15.84 22.48 5.04
N TYR A 415 14.53 22.28 5.16
CA TYR A 415 13.99 21.04 5.70
C TYR A 415 14.32 19.85 4.79
N ALA A 416 14.22 20.01 3.48
CA ALA A 416 14.58 18.96 2.53
C ALA A 416 16.09 18.61 2.60
N GLU A 417 16.97 19.59 2.79
CA GLU A 417 18.41 19.37 2.99
C GLU A 417 18.73 18.66 4.30
N GLU A 418 17.94 18.90 5.36
CA GLU A 418 18.05 18.17 6.61
C GLU A 418 17.65 16.69 6.43
N VAL A 419 16.49 16.45 5.78
CA VAL A 419 16.01 15.10 5.48
C VAL A 419 16.98 14.36 4.55
N LEU A 420 17.51 15.03 3.52
CA LEU A 420 18.51 14.45 2.61
C LEU A 420 19.72 13.87 3.36
N LYS A 421 20.24 14.60 4.36
CA LYS A 421 21.41 14.16 5.14
C LYS A 421 21.09 12.97 6.03
N ASN A 422 19.88 12.91 6.56
CA ASN A 422 19.49 11.90 7.55
C ASN A 422 18.99 10.60 6.90
N HIS A 423 18.22 10.71 5.81
CA HIS A 423 17.60 9.56 5.16
C HIS A 423 18.59 8.75 4.32
N PHE A 424 19.38 9.40 3.47
CA PHE A 424 20.28 8.71 2.53
C PHE A 424 21.61 8.31 3.20
N ASP A 425 21.55 7.53 4.24
CA ASP A 425 22.70 6.98 4.97
C ASP A 425 23.21 5.70 4.29
N PHE A 426 24.40 5.72 3.70
CA PHE A 426 24.98 4.58 2.97
C PHE A 426 25.27 3.35 3.85
N GLU A 427 25.27 3.49 5.18
CA GLU A 427 25.30 2.31 6.05
C GLU A 427 23.95 1.58 6.07
N LYS A 428 22.88 2.25 5.65
CA LYS A 428 21.52 1.71 5.51
C LYS A 428 21.11 1.42 4.07
N GLU A 429 22.06 1.52 3.13
CA GLU A 429 21.84 1.21 1.73
C GLU A 429 21.88 -0.31 1.47
N ALA A 430 20.86 -0.81 0.79
CA ALA A 430 20.79 -2.19 0.35
C ALA A 430 20.52 -2.29 -1.15
N VAL A 431 20.99 -3.38 -1.76
CA VAL A 431 20.90 -3.61 -3.22
C VAL A 431 20.36 -5.01 -3.48
N SER A 432 19.44 -5.13 -4.43
CA SER A 432 18.98 -6.38 -5.02
C SER A 432 19.20 -6.35 -6.53
N ILE A 433 19.72 -7.42 -7.13
CA ILE A 433 19.94 -7.52 -8.58
C ILE A 433 19.44 -8.86 -9.09
N ILE A 434 18.71 -8.83 -10.19
CA ILE A 434 18.40 -10.01 -11.00
C ILE A 434 19.28 -9.94 -12.23
N ASN A 435 20.11 -10.97 -12.42
CA ASN A 435 21.01 -11.10 -13.55
C ASN A 435 20.44 -12.11 -14.56
N PRO A 436 20.76 -11.97 -15.87
CA PRO A 436 20.48 -13.01 -16.86
C PRO A 436 21.11 -14.37 -16.47
N LEU A 437 20.50 -15.45 -16.94
CA LEU A 437 21.04 -16.81 -16.73
C LEU A 437 22.42 -17.04 -17.40
N GLN A 438 22.69 -16.31 -18.49
CA GLN A 438 23.94 -16.40 -19.24
C GLN A 438 24.62 -15.05 -19.33
#